data_9e5b2f00a749ae76d07c71b525717662
#
_entry.id   9e5b2f00a749ae76d07c71b525717662
#
_cell.length_a   1.000
_cell.length_b   1.000
_cell.length_c   1.000
_cell.angle_alpha   90.00
_cell.angle_beta   90.00
_cell.angle_gamma   90.00
#
_symmetry.space_group_name_H-M   'P 1'
#
loop_
_entity.id
_entity.type
_entity.pdbx_description
1 polymer ?
#
loop_
_entity_poly.entity_id
_entity_poly.type
_entity_poly.pdbx_seq_one_letter_code
_entity_poly.pdbx_strand_id
1 'polypeptide(L)'
;GIIIGIASIIAIVSTIKGTSEQIKEDLIGSGNNTVQVLLYDGDSTYDMDYGSYGSSATPPVISDSQKTAIADLDHVISSTFYYSSQSASVYYKNTSFQGGTVYGIDSSYLKTMGYLVQSGRGFVQKDYDSYRKVALVDSNAAQNIFGSENPVGKTIEVGSEPYIIVGVITQSEDNMPKINTLSEYEEYSQTIMGSVMIPDATWPIVFKFDQPQNVTVRADSTDNMSSVGKAAEDVLNTGIQNEKSNSNFKYKAEDIMEKVKNLQKLSESTN
;
A
#
# COMPACT_ATOMS: atom_id res chain seq x y z
N GLY A 1 -25.71 -0.31 -11.17
CA GLY A 1 -25.20 0.00 -9.84
C GLY A 1 -24.08 1.05 -9.78
N ILE A 2 -23.24 1.17 -10.81
CA ILE A 2 -22.08 2.08 -10.83
C ILE A 2 -22.51 3.55 -10.95
N ILE A 3 -23.57 3.86 -11.68
CA ILE A 3 -24.04 5.25 -11.92
C ILE A 3 -24.60 5.89 -10.64
N ILE A 4 -25.23 5.10 -9.76
CA ILE A 4 -25.79 5.61 -8.49
C ILE A 4 -24.67 5.95 -7.50
N GLY A 5 -23.59 5.18 -7.50
CA GLY A 5 -22.42 5.46 -6.66
C GLY A 5 -21.71 6.76 -7.03
N ILE A 6 -21.60 7.06 -8.33
CA ILE A 6 -20.96 8.27 -8.85
C ILE A 6 -21.79 9.53 -8.49
N ALA A 7 -23.11 9.44 -8.64
CA ALA A 7 -24.00 10.57 -8.29
C ALA A 7 -23.98 10.91 -6.79
N SER A 8 -23.86 9.88 -5.94
CA SER A 8 -23.77 10.07 -4.49
C SER A 8 -22.41 10.68 -4.06
N ILE A 9 -21.34 10.33 -4.73
CA ILE A 9 -20.01 10.89 -4.49
C ILE A 9 -19.93 12.36 -4.93
N ILE A 10 -20.49 12.69 -6.08
CA ILE A 10 -20.52 14.07 -6.61
C ILE A 10 -21.37 14.99 -5.72
N ALA A 11 -22.45 14.49 -5.12
CA ALA A 11 -23.27 15.27 -4.20
C ALA A 11 -22.56 15.67 -2.89
N ILE A 12 -21.56 14.90 -2.48
CA ILE A 12 -20.75 15.17 -1.28
C ILE A 12 -19.70 16.26 -1.54
N VAL A 13 -19.20 16.38 -2.77
CA VAL A 13 -18.15 17.32 -3.16
C VAL A 13 -18.59 18.80 -3.05
N SER A 14 -19.88 19.08 -3.07
CA SER A 14 -20.38 20.47 -3.16
C SER A 14 -20.56 21.20 -1.83
N THR A 15 -20.20 20.62 -0.66
CA THR A 15 -20.59 21.18 0.63
C THR A 15 -19.45 21.44 1.62
N ILE A 16 -18.18 21.24 1.28
CA ILE A 16 -17.10 21.35 2.28
C ILE A 16 -16.32 22.66 2.12
N LYS A 17 -16.73 23.67 2.89
CA LYS A 17 -15.85 24.73 3.36
C LYS A 17 -15.32 24.33 4.74
N GLY A 18 -14.32 23.46 4.77
CA GLY A 18 -13.73 22.99 6.03
C GLY A 18 -12.48 23.79 6.41
N THR A 19 -12.26 23.89 7.72
CA THR A 19 -10.96 24.30 8.28
C THR A 19 -9.88 23.29 7.96
N SER A 20 -8.62 23.66 8.08
CA SER A 20 -7.47 22.73 7.87
C SER A 20 -7.59 21.42 8.67
N GLU A 21 -8.17 21.46 9.85
CA GLU A 21 -8.39 20.27 10.68
C GLU A 21 -9.48 19.34 10.11
N GLN A 22 -10.55 19.91 9.59
CA GLN A 22 -11.61 19.12 8.96
C GLN A 22 -11.09 18.42 7.69
N ILE A 23 -10.31 19.14 6.88
CA ILE A 23 -9.70 18.56 5.68
C ILE A 23 -8.71 17.46 6.07
N LYS A 24 -7.92 17.66 7.13
CA LYS A 24 -7.01 16.66 7.67
C LYS A 24 -7.75 15.41 8.13
N GLU A 25 -8.84 15.56 8.87
CA GLU A 25 -9.69 14.44 9.30
C GLU A 25 -10.34 13.71 8.12
N ASP A 26 -10.84 14.46 7.15
CA ASP A 26 -11.49 13.90 5.95
C ASP A 26 -10.48 13.15 5.05
N LEU A 27 -9.26 13.68 4.89
CA LEU A 27 -8.17 13.10 4.13
C LEU A 27 -7.67 11.79 4.72
N ILE A 28 -7.53 11.79 6.03
CA ILE A 28 -6.98 10.65 6.76
C ILE A 28 -8.08 9.62 6.99
N GLY A 29 -9.33 10.00 6.72
CA GLY A 29 -10.51 9.21 7.05
C GLY A 29 -10.57 8.91 8.54
N SER A 30 -11.72 8.84 9.14
CA SER A 30 -11.80 8.35 10.50
C SER A 30 -11.24 6.91 10.55
N GLY A 31 -10.11 6.72 11.21
CA GLY A 31 -9.47 5.42 11.40
C GLY A 31 -8.30 5.09 10.45
N ASN A 32 -8.00 5.88 9.42
CA ASN A 32 -6.83 5.65 8.56
C ASN A 32 -5.62 6.49 9.01
N ASN A 33 -4.98 6.09 10.09
CA ASN A 33 -3.83 6.78 10.69
C ASN A 33 -2.50 6.21 10.17
N THR A 34 -2.40 5.91 8.89
CA THR A 34 -1.20 5.34 8.29
C THR A 34 -0.28 6.39 7.69
N VAL A 35 1.02 6.20 7.86
CA VAL A 35 2.08 7.03 7.29
C VAL A 35 2.99 6.14 6.45
N GLN A 36 3.24 6.52 5.22
CA GLN A 36 4.24 5.88 4.37
C GLN A 36 5.61 6.49 4.62
N VAL A 37 6.63 5.66 4.64
CA VAL A 37 8.04 6.09 4.65
C VAL A 37 8.66 5.63 3.34
N LEU A 38 8.98 6.58 2.48
CA LEU A 38 9.38 6.33 1.11
C LEU A 38 10.90 6.29 0.97
N LEU A 39 11.39 5.39 0.12
CA LEU A 39 12.79 5.37 -0.27
C LEU A 39 13.02 6.36 -1.41
N TYR A 40 14.03 7.20 -1.24
CA TYR A 40 14.52 8.14 -2.25
C TYR A 40 15.93 7.77 -2.69
N ASP A 41 16.23 8.02 -3.95
CA ASP A 41 17.57 8.10 -4.46
C ASP A 41 17.80 9.52 -4.98
N GLY A 42 18.57 10.31 -4.26
CA GLY A 42 18.66 11.75 -4.48
C GLY A 42 17.32 12.45 -4.19
N ASP A 43 16.82 13.20 -5.16
CA ASP A 43 15.56 13.97 -5.03
C ASP A 43 14.33 13.23 -5.57
N SER A 44 14.51 12.01 -6.08
CA SER A 44 13.44 11.21 -6.67
C SER A 44 13.10 10.00 -5.83
N THR A 45 11.81 9.65 -5.77
CA THR A 45 11.39 8.37 -5.17
C THR A 45 11.93 7.20 -5.97
N TYR A 46 12.37 6.16 -5.25
CA TYR A 46 12.82 4.92 -5.85
C TYR A 46 11.64 4.20 -6.50
N ASP A 47 11.80 3.80 -7.76
CA ASP A 47 10.78 3.01 -8.46
C ASP A 47 10.93 1.52 -8.08
N MET A 48 9.88 0.94 -7.49
CA MET A 48 9.91 -0.44 -6.98
C MET A 48 9.96 -1.48 -8.10
N ASP A 49 9.49 -1.16 -9.30
CA ASP A 49 9.54 -2.06 -10.47
C ASP A 49 10.86 -1.95 -11.24
N TYR A 50 11.35 -0.74 -11.43
CA TYR A 50 12.46 -0.47 -12.35
C TYR A 50 13.74 0.02 -11.67
N GLY A 51 13.67 0.40 -10.41
CA GLY A 51 14.79 0.95 -9.66
C GLY A 51 15.11 2.41 -10.01
N SER A 52 16.30 2.87 -9.62
CA SER A 52 16.75 4.23 -9.93
C SER A 52 17.20 4.34 -11.37
N TYR A 53 16.73 5.37 -12.07
CA TYR A 53 17.12 5.62 -13.44
C TYR A 53 18.63 5.95 -13.53
N GLY A 54 19.36 5.10 -14.27
CA GLY A 54 20.79 5.31 -14.49
C GLY A 54 21.71 4.92 -13.34
N SER A 55 21.19 4.36 -12.25
CA SER A 55 21.99 3.86 -11.12
C SER A 55 21.98 2.33 -11.08
N SER A 56 23.15 1.74 -10.90
CA SER A 56 23.31 0.31 -10.60
C SER A 56 23.50 0.04 -9.12
N ALA A 57 23.28 1.03 -8.26
CA ALA A 57 23.46 0.91 -6.82
C ALA A 57 22.41 -0.01 -6.21
N THR A 58 22.84 -0.89 -5.31
CA THR A 58 21.96 -1.79 -4.55
C THR A 58 21.21 -0.99 -3.49
N PRO A 59 19.86 -1.04 -3.49
CA PRO A 59 19.09 -0.34 -2.47
C PRO A 59 19.34 -0.92 -1.07
N PRO A 60 19.14 -0.11 -0.01
CA PRO A 60 19.32 -0.59 1.35
C PRO A 60 18.31 -1.67 1.71
N VAL A 61 18.75 -2.65 2.49
CA VAL A 61 17.91 -3.69 3.04
C VAL A 61 17.49 -3.31 4.46
N ILE A 62 16.20 -3.36 4.74
CA ILE A 62 15.66 -3.12 6.08
C ILE A 62 15.92 -4.37 6.93
N SER A 63 16.67 -4.22 8.01
CA SER A 63 17.00 -5.32 8.91
C SER A 63 15.84 -5.68 9.84
N ASP A 64 15.85 -6.90 10.37
CA ASP A 64 14.85 -7.33 11.36
C ASP A 64 14.90 -6.46 12.63
N SER A 65 16.07 -5.99 13.02
CA SER A 65 16.22 -5.08 14.16
C SER A 65 15.58 -3.71 13.89
N GLN A 66 15.68 -3.18 12.68
CA GLN A 66 14.98 -1.95 12.28
C GLN A 66 13.45 -2.13 12.27
N LYS A 67 12.98 -3.27 11.75
CA LYS A 67 11.54 -3.60 11.76
C LYS A 67 10.99 -3.67 13.18
N THR A 68 11.71 -4.33 14.07
CA THR A 68 11.33 -4.41 15.49
C THR A 68 11.38 -3.04 16.16
N ALA A 69 12.43 -2.25 15.92
CA ALA A 69 12.54 -0.90 16.47
C ALA A 69 11.37 0.01 16.05
N ILE A 70 10.93 -0.09 14.79
CA ILE A 70 9.78 0.68 14.30
C ILE A 70 8.48 0.22 14.95
N ALA A 71 8.29 -1.10 15.09
CA ALA A 71 7.11 -1.65 15.77
C ALA A 71 7.00 -1.22 17.22
N ASP A 72 8.13 -0.99 17.89
CA ASP A 72 8.24 -0.61 19.31
C ASP A 72 8.26 0.91 19.54
N LEU A 73 8.20 1.74 18.50
CA LEU A 73 8.13 3.19 18.65
C LEU A 73 6.87 3.63 19.38
N ASP A 74 6.99 4.72 20.14
CA ASP A 74 5.84 5.35 20.79
C ASP A 74 4.77 5.73 19.75
N HIS A 75 3.51 5.52 20.11
CA HIS A 75 2.34 5.84 19.28
C HIS A 75 2.17 4.98 18.02
N VAL A 76 2.95 3.91 17.87
CA VAL A 76 2.79 2.94 16.77
C VAL A 76 1.87 1.81 17.20
N ILE A 77 0.78 1.62 16.46
CA ILE A 77 -0.13 0.47 16.65
C ILE A 77 0.43 -0.76 15.92
N SER A 78 0.85 -0.57 14.68
CA SER A 78 1.43 -1.63 13.85
C SER A 78 2.25 -1.03 12.70
N SER A 79 3.10 -1.83 12.12
CA SER A 79 3.89 -1.49 10.95
C SER A 79 3.93 -2.68 9.98
N THR A 80 4.09 -2.40 8.71
CA THR A 80 4.19 -3.42 7.67
C THR A 80 5.28 -3.06 6.67
N PHE A 81 6.00 -4.08 6.24
CA PHE A 81 7.08 -4.02 5.25
C PHE A 81 6.71 -4.97 4.14
N TYR A 82 6.53 -4.45 2.94
CA TYR A 82 5.94 -5.22 1.85
C TYR A 82 6.54 -4.86 0.51
N TYR A 83 6.54 -5.82 -0.39
CA TYR A 83 6.90 -5.61 -1.79
C TYR A 83 5.70 -5.20 -2.60
N SER A 84 5.92 -4.52 -3.70
CA SER A 84 4.88 -4.17 -4.66
C SER A 84 5.41 -4.20 -6.09
N SER A 85 4.53 -4.53 -7.03
CA SER A 85 4.78 -4.43 -8.45
C SER A 85 3.49 -4.07 -9.19
N GLN A 86 3.57 -3.04 -10.02
CA GLN A 86 2.49 -2.66 -10.96
C GLN A 86 2.68 -3.29 -12.34
N SER A 87 3.86 -3.82 -12.62
CA SER A 87 4.20 -4.46 -13.90
C SER A 87 4.07 -5.97 -13.88
N ALA A 88 3.73 -6.56 -12.73
CA ALA A 88 3.58 -8.00 -12.60
C ALA A 88 2.44 -8.55 -13.46
N SER A 89 2.70 -9.64 -14.17
CA SER A 89 1.67 -10.35 -14.92
C SER A 89 0.84 -11.23 -14.00
N VAL A 90 -0.49 -11.11 -14.11
CA VAL A 90 -1.45 -11.97 -13.42
C VAL A 90 -2.44 -12.50 -14.44
N TYR A 91 -2.65 -13.82 -14.45
CA TYR A 91 -3.59 -14.49 -15.33
C TYR A 91 -4.51 -15.41 -14.55
N TYR A 92 -5.77 -15.38 -14.91
CA TYR A 92 -6.72 -16.44 -14.57
C TYR A 92 -7.13 -17.16 -15.85
N LYS A 93 -6.78 -18.46 -15.97
CA LYS A 93 -6.90 -19.19 -17.25
C LYS A 93 -6.18 -18.41 -18.35
N ASN A 94 -6.89 -18.00 -19.40
CA ASN A 94 -6.33 -17.22 -20.50
C ASN A 94 -6.59 -15.71 -20.39
N THR A 95 -7.16 -15.24 -19.27
CA THR A 95 -7.53 -13.84 -19.08
C THR A 95 -6.48 -13.13 -18.22
N SER A 96 -5.91 -12.08 -18.79
CA SER A 96 -4.96 -11.21 -18.09
C SER A 96 -5.69 -10.22 -17.18
N PHE A 97 -5.18 -10.10 -15.95
CA PHE A 97 -5.59 -9.03 -15.04
C PHE A 97 -4.76 -7.78 -15.32
N GLN A 98 -5.40 -6.75 -15.87
CA GLN A 98 -4.74 -5.52 -16.30
C GLN A 98 -4.93 -4.40 -15.28
N GLY A 99 -3.86 -3.61 -15.08
CA GLY A 99 -3.89 -2.37 -14.29
C GLY A 99 -3.92 -2.56 -12.78
N GLY A 100 -3.88 -3.79 -12.29
CA GLY A 100 -3.81 -4.08 -10.85
C GLY A 100 -2.38 -4.09 -10.32
N THR A 101 -2.26 -4.17 -9.00
CA THR A 101 -0.99 -4.24 -8.29
C THR A 101 -0.85 -5.59 -7.60
N VAL A 102 0.35 -6.16 -7.62
CA VAL A 102 0.70 -7.34 -6.83
C VAL A 102 1.53 -6.89 -5.64
N TYR A 103 1.19 -7.36 -4.46
CA TYR A 103 1.90 -7.10 -3.21
C TYR A 103 2.46 -8.39 -2.63
N GLY A 104 3.69 -8.35 -2.13
CA GLY A 104 4.27 -9.38 -1.29
C GLY A 104 4.17 -8.93 0.17
N ILE A 105 3.28 -9.53 0.94
CA ILE A 105 2.88 -9.00 2.25
C ILE A 105 3.44 -9.81 3.41
N ASP A 106 3.74 -9.12 4.51
CA ASP A 106 4.05 -9.72 5.80
C ASP A 106 2.76 -10.02 6.60
N SER A 107 2.92 -10.61 7.78
CA SER A 107 1.79 -10.96 8.64
C SER A 107 1.06 -9.75 9.27
N SER A 108 1.65 -8.58 9.23
CA SER A 108 1.09 -7.34 9.79
C SER A 108 0.36 -6.47 8.75
N TYR A 109 0.45 -6.82 7.48
CA TYR A 109 -0.07 -6.00 6.38
C TYR A 109 -1.57 -5.75 6.48
N LEU A 110 -2.38 -6.79 6.64
CA LEU A 110 -3.83 -6.65 6.69
C LEU A 110 -4.27 -5.75 7.85
N LYS A 111 -3.69 -5.96 9.03
CA LYS A 111 -3.97 -5.14 10.21
C LYS A 111 -3.55 -3.69 10.00
N THR A 112 -2.35 -3.47 9.50
CA THR A 112 -1.79 -2.12 9.31
C THR A 112 -2.55 -1.34 8.25
N MET A 113 -2.91 -1.99 7.16
CA MET A 113 -3.61 -1.36 6.03
C MET A 113 -5.14 -1.35 6.18
N GLY A 114 -5.68 -1.95 7.25
CA GLY A 114 -7.11 -1.93 7.54
C GLY A 114 -7.95 -2.86 6.67
N TYR A 115 -7.40 -4.00 6.30
CA TYR A 115 -8.12 -5.04 5.57
C TYR A 115 -8.78 -6.05 6.50
N LEU A 116 -9.94 -6.52 6.11
CA LEU A 116 -10.68 -7.62 6.73
C LEU A 116 -10.82 -8.77 5.75
N VAL A 117 -10.84 -9.99 6.26
CA VAL A 117 -11.13 -11.18 5.46
C VAL A 117 -12.64 -11.25 5.21
N GLN A 118 -13.04 -11.14 3.95
CA GLN A 118 -14.43 -11.21 3.53
C GLN A 118 -14.89 -12.65 3.33
N SER A 119 -14.04 -13.49 2.74
CA SER A 119 -14.29 -14.92 2.57
C SER A 119 -12.99 -15.71 2.56
N GLY A 120 -13.06 -17.00 2.88
CA GLY A 120 -11.87 -17.82 3.03
C GLY A 120 -11.06 -17.47 4.27
N ARG A 121 -9.76 -17.35 4.15
CA ARG A 121 -8.82 -17.03 5.23
C ARG A 121 -7.73 -16.07 4.80
N GLY A 122 -7.11 -15.41 5.77
CA GLY A 122 -5.84 -14.71 5.57
C GLY A 122 -4.66 -15.70 5.54
N PHE A 123 -3.44 -15.16 5.39
CA PHE A 123 -2.24 -15.98 5.51
C PHE A 123 -1.98 -16.37 6.96
N VAL A 124 -1.54 -17.61 7.14
CA VAL A 124 -1.11 -18.16 8.43
C VAL A 124 0.41 -18.31 8.43
N GLN A 125 1.02 -18.45 9.61
CA GLN A 125 2.48 -18.53 9.75
C GLN A 125 3.09 -19.63 8.87
N LYS A 126 2.41 -20.75 8.72
CA LYS A 126 2.86 -21.87 7.91
C LYS A 126 2.93 -21.54 6.41
N ASP A 127 2.13 -20.59 5.92
CA ASP A 127 2.23 -20.13 4.53
C ASP A 127 3.59 -19.47 4.27
N TYR A 128 4.11 -18.74 5.27
CA TYR A 128 5.44 -18.12 5.21
C TYR A 128 6.55 -19.14 5.42
N ASP A 129 6.47 -19.94 6.45
CA ASP A 129 7.52 -20.89 6.84
C ASP A 129 7.74 -21.98 5.80
N SER A 130 6.68 -22.40 5.11
CA SER A 130 6.72 -23.46 4.09
C SER A 130 6.73 -22.90 2.66
N TYR A 131 6.90 -21.60 2.47
CA TYR A 131 6.91 -20.94 1.15
C TYR A 131 5.73 -21.37 0.27
N ARG A 132 4.55 -21.37 0.85
CA ARG A 132 3.34 -21.79 0.14
C ARG A 132 2.95 -20.76 -0.92
N LYS A 133 2.64 -21.25 -2.11
CA LYS A 133 2.11 -20.43 -3.21
C LYS A 133 0.61 -20.26 -3.04
N VAL A 134 0.24 -19.40 -2.12
CA VAL A 134 -1.14 -18.99 -1.81
C VAL A 134 -1.30 -17.50 -2.06
N ALA A 135 -2.51 -17.07 -2.40
CA ALA A 135 -2.80 -15.68 -2.71
C ALA A 135 -4.07 -15.21 -2.01
N LEU A 136 -4.13 -13.90 -1.80
CA LEU A 136 -5.35 -13.17 -1.47
C LEU A 136 -5.67 -12.23 -2.64
N VAL A 137 -6.94 -11.98 -2.86
CA VAL A 137 -7.41 -10.94 -3.76
C VAL A 137 -8.30 -9.99 -2.98
N ASP A 138 -8.24 -8.69 -3.28
CA ASP A 138 -9.22 -7.77 -2.74
C ASP A 138 -10.54 -7.86 -3.51
N SER A 139 -11.58 -7.20 -3.00
CA SER A 139 -12.92 -7.24 -3.60
C SER A 139 -12.93 -6.77 -5.04
N ASN A 140 -12.11 -5.78 -5.38
CA ASN A 140 -12.04 -5.22 -6.72
C ASN A 140 -11.35 -6.18 -7.69
N ALA A 141 -10.22 -6.78 -7.30
CA ALA A 141 -9.55 -7.81 -8.08
C ALA A 141 -10.44 -9.05 -8.26
N ALA A 142 -11.14 -9.47 -7.22
CA ALA A 142 -12.10 -10.58 -7.29
C ALA A 142 -13.16 -10.32 -8.35
N GLN A 143 -13.74 -9.13 -8.38
CA GLN A 143 -14.74 -8.74 -9.37
C GLN A 143 -14.15 -8.68 -10.79
N ASN A 144 -12.96 -8.10 -10.94
CA ASN A 144 -12.34 -7.90 -12.25
C ASN A 144 -11.79 -9.20 -12.86
N ILE A 145 -11.29 -10.12 -12.03
CA ILE A 145 -10.72 -11.40 -12.49
C ILE A 145 -11.81 -12.47 -12.65
N PHE A 146 -12.73 -12.57 -11.68
CA PHE A 146 -13.65 -13.71 -11.55
C PHE A 146 -15.11 -13.35 -11.84
N GLY A 147 -15.48 -12.06 -11.81
CA GLY A 147 -16.86 -11.66 -11.93
C GLY A 147 -17.71 -12.22 -10.79
N SER A 148 -18.66 -13.10 -11.12
CA SER A 148 -19.53 -13.77 -10.14
C SER A 148 -19.00 -15.10 -9.61
N GLU A 149 -17.90 -15.63 -10.16
CA GLU A 149 -17.27 -16.85 -9.65
C GLU A 149 -16.68 -16.63 -8.26
N ASN A 150 -16.74 -17.66 -7.41
CA ASN A 150 -16.04 -17.64 -6.12
C ASN A 150 -14.52 -17.75 -6.33
N PRO A 151 -13.72 -16.75 -5.94
CA PRO A 151 -12.27 -16.80 -6.13
C PRO A 151 -11.57 -17.85 -5.28
N VAL A 152 -12.09 -18.15 -4.09
CA VAL A 152 -11.44 -19.04 -3.12
C VAL A 152 -11.33 -20.46 -3.68
N GLY A 153 -10.13 -21.00 -3.67
CA GLY A 153 -9.80 -22.30 -4.25
C GLY A 153 -9.41 -22.28 -5.72
N LYS A 154 -9.56 -21.15 -6.41
CA LYS A 154 -9.11 -20.99 -7.80
C LYS A 154 -7.61 -20.76 -7.87
N THR A 155 -7.00 -21.16 -8.96
CA THR A 155 -5.58 -20.96 -9.23
C THR A 155 -5.42 -19.80 -10.20
N ILE A 156 -4.56 -18.85 -9.84
CA ILE A 156 -4.09 -17.77 -10.71
C ILE A 156 -2.60 -17.93 -10.97
N GLU A 157 -2.12 -17.39 -12.08
CA GLU A 157 -0.69 -17.30 -12.37
C GLU A 157 -0.20 -15.90 -12.03
N VAL A 158 0.79 -15.82 -11.14
CA VAL A 158 1.46 -14.58 -10.77
C VAL A 158 2.91 -14.69 -11.22
N GLY A 159 3.31 -13.86 -12.19
CA GLY A 159 4.65 -13.94 -12.77
C GLY A 159 4.98 -15.33 -13.34
N SER A 160 4.01 -15.98 -13.95
CA SER A 160 4.09 -17.36 -14.51
C SER A 160 4.14 -18.49 -13.46
N GLU A 161 3.97 -18.20 -12.19
CA GLU A 161 3.90 -19.18 -11.11
C GLU A 161 2.45 -19.37 -10.63
N PRO A 162 1.99 -20.62 -10.41
CA PRO A 162 0.64 -20.88 -9.94
C PRO A 162 0.50 -20.55 -8.44
N TYR A 163 -0.54 -19.81 -8.10
CA TYR A 163 -0.95 -19.47 -6.73
C TYR A 163 -2.41 -19.85 -6.51
N ILE A 164 -2.70 -20.50 -5.40
CA ILE A 164 -4.07 -20.84 -5.01
C ILE A 164 -4.63 -19.71 -4.15
N ILE A 165 -5.78 -19.16 -4.55
CA ILE A 165 -6.47 -18.15 -3.76
C ILE A 165 -7.07 -18.79 -2.52
N VAL A 166 -6.70 -18.30 -1.34
CA VAL A 166 -7.19 -18.79 -0.05
C VAL A 166 -8.18 -17.83 0.61
N GLY A 167 -8.26 -16.61 0.16
CA GLY A 167 -9.18 -15.63 0.72
C GLY A 167 -9.41 -14.41 -0.15
N VAL A 168 -10.52 -13.77 0.12
CA VAL A 168 -10.88 -12.44 -0.41
C VAL A 168 -10.87 -11.46 0.74
N ILE A 169 -10.22 -10.32 0.55
CA ILE A 169 -10.11 -9.27 1.54
C ILE A 169 -10.81 -8.00 1.06
N THR A 170 -11.26 -7.20 2.00
CA THR A 170 -11.87 -5.89 1.74
C THR A 170 -11.40 -4.89 2.78
N GLN A 171 -11.35 -3.62 2.43
CA GLN A 171 -11.08 -2.61 3.43
C GLN A 171 -12.27 -2.44 4.35
N SER A 172 -12.01 -2.23 5.65
CA SER A 172 -13.05 -1.85 6.59
C SER A 172 -13.59 -0.47 6.23
N GLU A 173 -14.86 -0.20 6.56
CA GLU A 173 -15.47 1.10 6.29
C GLU A 173 -14.68 2.27 6.91
N ASP A 174 -14.12 2.05 8.10
CA ASP A 174 -13.29 3.04 8.81
C ASP A 174 -11.98 3.38 8.09
N ASN A 175 -11.53 2.53 7.18
CA ASN A 175 -10.29 2.71 6.42
C ASN A 175 -10.54 3.07 4.95
N MET A 176 -11.79 3.21 4.54
CA MET A 176 -12.10 3.72 3.21
C MET A 176 -11.77 5.21 3.13
N PRO A 177 -11.05 5.64 2.09
CA PRO A 177 -10.76 7.06 1.93
C PRO A 177 -12.06 7.85 1.74
N LYS A 178 -12.17 8.96 2.45
CA LYS A 178 -13.21 9.95 2.15
C LYS A 178 -12.78 10.76 0.95
N ILE A 179 -13.56 10.70 -0.10
CA ILE A 179 -13.29 11.38 -1.37
C ILE A 179 -14.03 12.70 -1.38
N ASN A 180 -13.30 13.78 -1.37
CA ASN A 180 -13.84 15.13 -1.28
C ASN A 180 -13.64 15.97 -2.55
N THR A 181 -12.77 15.50 -3.46
CA THR A 181 -12.45 16.22 -4.69
C THR A 181 -12.47 15.28 -5.90
N LEU A 182 -12.63 15.86 -7.10
CA LEU A 182 -12.59 15.11 -8.35
C LEU A 182 -11.21 14.46 -8.57
N SER A 183 -10.14 15.16 -8.20
CA SER A 183 -8.77 14.62 -8.31
C SER A 183 -8.55 13.40 -7.42
N GLU A 184 -9.05 13.45 -6.19
CA GLU A 184 -9.03 12.28 -5.29
C GLU A 184 -9.87 11.12 -5.84
N TYR A 185 -10.98 11.43 -6.48
CA TYR A 185 -11.80 10.40 -7.14
C TYR A 185 -11.05 9.78 -8.32
N GLU A 186 -10.37 10.56 -9.12
CA GLU A 186 -9.56 10.06 -10.24
C GLU A 186 -8.41 9.17 -9.74
N GLU A 187 -7.71 9.59 -8.67
CA GLU A 187 -6.68 8.79 -8.02
C GLU A 187 -7.28 7.50 -7.43
N TYR A 188 -8.38 7.60 -6.72
CA TYR A 188 -9.09 6.44 -6.18
C TYR A 188 -9.60 5.51 -7.27
N SER A 189 -10.11 6.04 -8.38
CA SER A 189 -10.61 5.23 -9.50
C SER A 189 -9.53 4.38 -10.14
N GLN A 190 -8.27 4.80 -10.12
CA GLN A 190 -7.14 3.99 -10.54
C GLN A 190 -6.88 2.81 -9.60
N THR A 191 -7.18 2.95 -8.32
CA THR A 191 -7.05 1.87 -7.33
C THR A 191 -8.18 0.85 -7.39
N ILE A 192 -9.28 1.16 -8.08
CA ILE A 192 -10.45 0.25 -8.26
C ILE A 192 -10.10 -1.00 -9.09
N MET A 193 -8.99 -1.00 -9.81
CA MET A 193 -8.56 -2.18 -10.56
C MET A 193 -8.29 -3.37 -9.63
N GLY A 194 -7.90 -3.10 -8.39
CA GLY A 194 -7.73 -4.10 -7.36
C GLY A 194 -6.30 -4.59 -7.20
N SER A 195 -6.14 -5.49 -6.25
CA SER A 195 -4.83 -5.97 -5.81
C SER A 195 -4.84 -7.48 -5.56
N VAL A 196 -3.71 -8.08 -5.86
CA VAL A 196 -3.40 -9.48 -5.55
C VAL A 196 -2.26 -9.48 -4.54
N MET A 197 -2.40 -10.23 -3.45
CA MET A 197 -1.39 -10.37 -2.41
C MET A 197 -0.84 -11.78 -2.38
N ILE A 198 0.47 -11.89 -2.26
CA ILE A 198 1.18 -13.15 -2.01
C ILE A 198 2.01 -13.01 -0.74
N PRO A 199 2.37 -14.11 -0.04
CA PRO A 199 3.30 -14.00 1.08
C PRO A 199 4.64 -13.42 0.63
N ASP A 200 5.21 -12.51 1.39
CA ASP A 200 6.51 -11.91 1.07
C ASP A 200 7.64 -12.94 0.96
N ALA A 201 7.52 -14.05 1.70
CA ALA A 201 8.45 -15.18 1.61
C ALA A 201 8.54 -15.78 0.20
N THR A 202 7.47 -15.74 -0.59
CA THR A 202 7.47 -16.25 -1.96
C THR A 202 7.84 -15.18 -3.00
N TRP A 203 8.00 -13.94 -2.62
CA TRP A 203 8.30 -12.83 -3.54
C TRP A 203 9.57 -13.06 -4.35
N PRO A 204 10.70 -13.49 -3.76
CA PRO A 204 11.93 -13.75 -4.51
C PRO A 204 11.84 -14.91 -5.52
N ILE A 205 10.83 -15.78 -5.37
CA ILE A 205 10.59 -16.89 -6.33
C ILE A 205 10.05 -16.34 -7.66
N VAL A 206 9.24 -15.30 -7.59
CA VAL A 206 8.50 -14.74 -8.74
C VAL A 206 9.15 -13.46 -9.28
N PHE A 207 9.75 -12.67 -8.39
CA PHE A 207 10.29 -11.35 -8.67
C PHE A 207 11.78 -11.24 -8.30
N LYS A 208 12.29 -10.00 -8.28
CA LYS A 208 13.70 -9.76 -7.95
C LYS A 208 13.99 -10.08 -6.48
N PHE A 209 15.10 -10.74 -6.26
CA PHE A 209 15.58 -11.11 -4.92
C PHE A 209 15.93 -9.91 -4.04
N ASP A 210 16.49 -8.84 -4.63
CA ASP A 210 17.01 -7.67 -3.94
C ASP A 210 16.11 -6.44 -4.01
N GLN A 211 14.83 -6.63 -4.30
CA GLN A 211 13.86 -5.55 -4.35
C GLN A 211 13.67 -4.95 -2.95
N PRO A 212 13.70 -3.60 -2.82
CA PRO A 212 13.42 -2.97 -1.54
C PRO A 212 11.94 -3.10 -1.15
N GLN A 213 11.68 -3.04 0.14
CA GLN A 213 10.33 -3.08 0.69
C GLN A 213 9.76 -1.67 0.84
N ASN A 214 8.45 -1.55 0.64
CA ASN A 214 7.68 -0.40 1.07
C ASN A 214 7.50 -0.46 2.60
N VAL A 215 7.30 0.69 3.21
CA VAL A 215 7.09 0.83 4.66
C VAL A 215 5.83 1.64 4.90
N THR A 216 4.92 1.09 5.68
CA THR A 216 3.74 1.79 6.18
C THR A 216 3.61 1.56 7.68
N VAL A 217 3.37 2.62 8.42
CA VAL A 217 3.23 2.60 9.87
C VAL A 217 1.87 3.17 10.25
N ARG A 218 1.14 2.48 11.14
CA ARG A 218 -0.13 2.96 11.68
C ARG A 218 0.12 3.61 13.04
N ALA A 219 -0.21 4.90 13.14
CA ALA A 219 -0.19 5.65 14.39
C ALA A 219 -1.47 5.41 15.20
N ASP A 220 -1.41 5.65 16.50
CA ASP A 220 -2.54 5.53 17.41
C ASP A 220 -3.57 6.67 17.27
N SER A 221 -3.14 7.79 16.68
CA SER A 221 -4.02 8.94 16.38
C SER A 221 -3.47 9.74 15.22
N THR A 222 -4.33 10.60 14.63
CA THR A 222 -3.92 11.53 13.57
C THR A 222 -2.88 12.54 14.06
N ASP A 223 -2.95 12.97 15.32
CA ASP A 223 -2.03 13.93 15.89
C ASP A 223 -0.59 13.40 16.01
N ASN A 224 -0.43 12.09 16.09
CA ASN A 224 0.87 11.43 16.20
C ASN A 224 1.46 10.98 14.86
N MET A 225 0.75 11.15 13.75
CA MET A 225 1.21 10.67 12.43
C MET A 225 2.55 11.29 12.03
N SER A 226 2.71 12.59 12.15
CA SER A 226 3.95 13.27 11.76
C SER A 226 5.14 12.84 12.62
N SER A 227 4.96 12.71 13.93
CA SER A 227 6.02 12.27 14.83
C SER A 227 6.39 10.79 14.63
N VAL A 228 5.41 9.93 14.40
CA VAL A 228 5.61 8.52 14.08
C VAL A 228 6.36 8.36 12.75
N GLY A 229 5.96 9.11 11.72
CA GLY A 229 6.63 9.10 10.43
C GLY A 229 8.10 9.51 10.54
N LYS A 230 8.38 10.60 11.26
CA LYS A 230 9.74 11.08 11.48
C LYS A 230 10.58 10.08 12.27
N ALA A 231 10.04 9.49 13.31
CA ALA A 231 10.75 8.50 14.13
C ALA A 231 11.08 7.23 13.31
N ALA A 232 10.15 6.75 12.48
CA ALA A 232 10.39 5.63 11.59
C ALA A 232 11.44 5.95 10.51
N GLU A 233 11.37 7.14 9.93
CA GLU A 233 12.39 7.65 9.00
C GLU A 233 13.79 7.64 9.63
N ASP A 234 13.93 8.13 10.84
CA ASP A 234 15.20 8.17 11.55
C ASP A 234 15.77 6.75 11.79
N VAL A 235 14.94 5.80 12.18
CA VAL A 235 15.34 4.39 12.32
C VAL A 235 15.86 3.83 10.99
N LEU A 236 15.14 4.04 9.90
CA LEU A 236 15.51 3.50 8.59
C LEU A 236 16.79 4.12 8.04
N ASN A 237 17.04 5.40 8.30
CA ASN A 237 18.22 6.10 7.81
C ASN A 237 19.51 5.75 8.57
N THR A 238 19.43 5.22 9.78
CA THR A 238 20.62 4.87 10.57
C THR A 238 21.49 3.79 9.94
N GLY A 239 20.93 2.91 9.10
CA GLY A 239 21.65 1.79 8.48
C GLY A 239 22.19 2.06 7.08
N ILE A 240 21.95 3.24 6.51
CA ILE A 240 22.29 3.52 5.12
C ILE A 240 23.78 3.89 4.99
N GLN A 241 24.49 3.21 4.06
CA GLN A 241 25.91 3.41 3.79
C GLN A 241 26.12 3.90 2.34
N ASN A 242 25.74 5.15 2.08
CA ASN A 242 25.86 5.76 0.76
C ASN A 242 27.30 5.86 0.24
N GLU A 243 28.25 6.10 1.12
CA GLU A 243 29.69 6.25 0.77
C GLU A 243 30.26 5.01 0.11
N LYS A 244 29.78 3.82 0.51
CA LYS A 244 30.25 2.54 -0.06
C LYS A 244 29.60 2.21 -1.41
N SER A 245 28.41 2.73 -1.68
CA SER A 245 27.62 2.39 -2.86
C SER A 245 27.61 3.50 -3.92
N ASN A 246 28.23 4.64 -3.62
CA ASN A 246 28.20 5.83 -4.51
C ASN A 246 26.76 6.25 -4.89
N SER A 247 25.84 6.10 -3.93
CA SER A 247 24.42 6.40 -4.08
C SER A 247 23.96 7.44 -3.05
N ASN A 248 22.78 7.98 -3.24
CA ASN A 248 22.17 8.98 -2.36
C ASN A 248 20.83 8.46 -1.81
N PHE A 249 20.81 7.21 -1.35
CA PHE A 249 19.62 6.64 -0.73
C PHE A 249 19.30 7.30 0.58
N LYS A 250 18.03 7.61 0.79
CA LYS A 250 17.46 8.00 2.08
C LYS A 250 15.99 7.65 2.15
N TYR A 251 15.52 7.39 3.35
CA TYR A 251 14.10 7.27 3.64
C TYR A 251 13.54 8.61 4.07
N LYS A 252 12.33 8.90 3.64
CA LYS A 252 11.61 10.11 4.00
C LYS A 252 10.14 9.80 4.21
N ALA A 253 9.63 10.13 5.38
CA ALA A 253 8.21 10.02 5.66
C ALA A 253 7.41 11.00 4.79
N GLU A 254 6.22 10.58 4.35
CA GLU A 254 5.32 11.47 3.64
C GLU A 254 4.94 12.68 4.51
N ASP A 255 4.86 13.85 3.89
CA ASP A 255 4.46 15.07 4.58
C ASP A 255 2.93 15.19 4.57
N ILE A 256 2.33 14.85 5.71
CA ILE A 256 0.88 14.92 5.90
C ILE A 256 0.37 16.38 5.76
N MET A 257 1.13 17.36 6.22
CA MET A 257 0.76 18.77 6.13
C MET A 257 0.82 19.28 4.69
N GLU A 258 1.75 18.79 3.89
CA GLU A 258 1.82 19.12 2.46
C GLU A 258 0.62 18.53 1.70
N LYS A 259 0.23 17.29 2.00
CA LYS A 259 -1.01 16.69 1.48
C LYS A 259 -2.23 17.57 1.77
N VAL A 260 -2.39 18.02 3.00
CA VAL A 260 -3.48 18.92 3.41
C VAL A 260 -3.45 20.24 2.64
N LYS A 261 -2.28 20.87 2.50
CA LYS A 261 -2.11 22.12 1.75
C LYS A 261 -2.43 21.97 0.26
N ASN A 262 -2.01 20.87 -0.35
CA ASN A 262 -2.28 20.62 -1.77
C ASN A 262 -3.78 20.46 -2.04
N LEU A 263 -4.51 19.83 -1.13
CA LEU A 263 -5.96 19.69 -1.24
C LEU A 263 -6.70 21.02 -1.01
N GLN A 264 -6.23 21.87 -0.09
CA GLN A 264 -6.77 23.21 0.08
C GLN A 264 -6.65 24.05 -1.21
N LYS A 265 -5.48 24.02 -1.86
CA LYS A 265 -5.26 24.71 -3.14
C LYS A 265 -6.16 24.20 -4.26
N LEU A 266 -6.42 22.90 -4.32
CA LEU A 266 -7.35 22.33 -5.29
C LEU A 266 -8.78 22.77 -5.04
N SER A 267 -9.21 22.83 -3.79
CA SER A 267 -10.54 23.33 -3.41
C SER A 267 -10.73 24.83 -3.71
N GLU A 268 -9.68 25.63 -3.59
CA GLU A 268 -9.70 27.06 -3.92
C GLU A 268 -9.67 27.34 -5.42
N SER A 269 -9.04 26.46 -6.22
CA SER A 269 -8.94 26.63 -7.67
C SER A 269 -10.21 26.19 -8.42
N THR A 270 -11.13 25.51 -7.76
CA THR A 270 -12.40 25.03 -8.33
C THR A 270 -13.58 26.00 -8.04
N ASN A 271 -13.33 27.10 -7.36
CA ASN A 271 -14.26 28.20 -7.13
C ASN A 271 -13.92 29.39 -8.04
#